data_63cf311366daf49d90cfae8373e83c28
#
_entry.id   63cf311366daf49d90cfae8373e83c28
#
_cell.length_a   1.000
_cell.length_b   1.000
_cell.length_c   1.000
_cell.angle_alpha   90.00
_cell.angle_beta   90.00
_cell.angle_gamma   90.00
#
_symmetry.space_group_name_H-M   'P 1'
#
loop_
_entity.id
_entity.type
_entity.pdbx_description
1 polymer ?
#
loop_
_entity_poly.entity_id
_entity_poly.type
_entity_poly.pdbx_seq_one_letter_code
_entity_poly.pdbx_strand_id
1 'polypeptide(L)'
;MNTFTRAALTVLVGLVIWFLPHTEAIKPEGWHLLAIFTATIVGFILRPWPTGIMALFGIVAAVATNSITMVQALGGYAEANVWLIVAAVFFSRGIINSGLGKRIAYTLIHSFGTSSLKLAYALACTDLIISPATPSNTARGGGIIFPIVQNISLAFDSEPNGSTARRIGAYLMTTAHTINTITVTIFLTACSGNLLITSLGAKLFGYDISWWEWFQAGVIPGVICMILMPWFIYKIYPPEIKETPQAAAMAQKELDILGPITKAEISVAIIFVLCILLWSTAIWTKLHPTVVAMMGVLACVVTGSLTWEDILGERTGWDILIWMGTLVGMAGLLGKLGVVAVFADFVSQHLVGIDWFWASFIISATFVYSQYFFASGTARITALFSAFAAILVAMGAPIPFTILLFGLMNSPGCTLTHYSSGVTPIFFGAGYVPQGTWWRVGLAISVVSFLIHFWGGTLGMWLFGIL
;
A
#
# COMPACT_ATOMS: atom_id res chain seq x y z
N MET A 1 -10.99 -10.36 -22.32
CA MET A 1 -9.77 -10.78 -23.08
C MET A 1 -9.28 -12.10 -22.53
N ASN A 2 -8.95 -13.06 -23.40
CA ASN A 2 -8.34 -14.31 -22.97
C ASN A 2 -6.84 -14.11 -22.62
N THR A 3 -6.22 -15.12 -21.99
CA THR A 3 -4.82 -15.09 -21.56
C THR A 3 -3.86 -14.82 -22.72
N PHE A 4 -4.10 -15.46 -23.87
CA PHE A 4 -3.27 -15.31 -25.06
C PHE A 4 -3.29 -13.86 -25.61
N THR A 5 -4.47 -13.22 -25.69
CA THR A 5 -4.59 -11.83 -26.14
C THR A 5 -3.88 -10.86 -25.20
N ARG A 6 -3.95 -11.09 -23.88
CA ARG A 6 -3.23 -10.27 -22.88
C ARG A 6 -1.72 -10.41 -23.02
N ALA A 7 -1.24 -11.64 -23.21
CA ALA A 7 0.18 -11.91 -23.44
C ALA A 7 0.66 -11.27 -24.75
N ALA A 8 -0.10 -11.42 -25.84
CA ALA A 8 0.23 -10.83 -27.13
C ALA A 8 0.33 -9.29 -27.06
N LEU A 9 -0.61 -8.63 -26.36
CA LEU A 9 -0.55 -7.19 -26.15
C LEU A 9 0.67 -6.78 -25.32
N THR A 10 1.02 -7.54 -24.28
CA THR A 10 2.21 -7.30 -23.48
C THR A 10 3.47 -7.30 -24.35
N VAL A 11 3.63 -8.32 -25.18
CA VAL A 11 4.76 -8.46 -26.11
C VAL A 11 4.74 -7.36 -27.16
N LEU A 12 3.58 -7.07 -27.72
CA LEU A 12 3.41 -6.04 -28.76
C LEU A 12 3.88 -4.66 -28.26
N VAL A 13 3.50 -4.26 -27.05
CA VAL A 13 3.95 -2.98 -26.47
C VAL A 13 5.47 -2.95 -26.36
N GLY A 14 6.09 -4.04 -25.88
CA GLY A 14 7.55 -4.13 -25.83
C GLY A 14 8.21 -4.01 -27.20
N LEU A 15 7.69 -4.73 -28.19
CA LEU A 15 8.23 -4.67 -29.57
C LEU A 15 8.04 -3.29 -30.20
N VAL A 16 6.90 -2.64 -30.00
CA VAL A 16 6.68 -1.28 -30.51
C VAL A 16 7.73 -0.34 -29.96
N ILE A 17 7.96 -0.32 -28.64
CA ILE A 17 8.99 0.56 -28.04
C ILE A 17 10.38 0.16 -28.52
N TRP A 18 10.69 -1.13 -28.62
CA TRP A 18 11.98 -1.63 -29.07
C TRP A 18 12.41 -1.08 -30.44
N PHE A 19 11.46 -1.00 -31.39
CA PHE A 19 11.72 -0.55 -32.76
C PHE A 19 11.44 0.95 -32.99
N LEU A 20 10.95 1.68 -31.98
CA LEU A 20 10.81 3.13 -32.11
C LEU A 20 12.20 3.79 -32.17
N PRO A 21 12.35 4.84 -33.00
CA PRO A 21 13.58 5.63 -33.03
C PRO A 21 13.80 6.28 -31.64
N HIS A 22 15.03 6.24 -31.16
CA HIS A 22 15.45 6.85 -29.90
C HIS A 22 16.53 7.90 -30.14
N THR A 23 16.68 8.80 -29.17
CA THR A 23 17.72 9.83 -29.23
C THR A 23 19.10 9.24 -29.01
N GLU A 24 20.14 9.80 -29.61
CA GLU A 24 21.55 9.40 -29.42
C GLU A 24 22.01 9.52 -27.94
N ALA A 25 21.27 10.30 -27.14
CA ALA A 25 21.54 10.44 -25.70
C ALA A 25 21.26 9.17 -24.88
N ILE A 26 20.47 8.22 -25.41
CA ILE A 26 20.17 6.93 -24.75
C ILE A 26 20.92 5.83 -25.49
N LYS A 27 21.75 5.08 -24.75
CA LYS A 27 22.43 3.90 -25.30
C LYS A 27 21.42 2.84 -25.75
N PRO A 28 21.68 2.06 -26.80
CA PRO A 28 20.77 1.01 -27.28
C PRO A 28 20.34 0.02 -26.17
N GLU A 29 21.24 -0.37 -25.28
CA GLU A 29 20.94 -1.27 -24.17
C GLU A 29 19.93 -0.65 -23.19
N GLY A 30 20.01 0.66 -22.95
CA GLY A 30 19.07 1.41 -22.11
C GLY A 30 17.68 1.49 -22.75
N TRP A 31 17.62 1.68 -24.06
CA TRP A 31 16.36 1.72 -24.82
C TRP A 31 15.68 0.34 -24.86
N HIS A 32 16.44 -0.71 -25.11
CA HIS A 32 15.95 -2.08 -25.08
C HIS A 32 15.48 -2.48 -23.68
N LEU A 33 16.21 -2.09 -22.64
CA LEU A 33 15.78 -2.33 -21.26
C LEU A 33 14.49 -1.57 -20.94
N LEU A 34 14.31 -0.33 -21.43
CA LEU A 34 13.07 0.43 -21.28
C LEU A 34 11.90 -0.29 -21.94
N ALA A 35 12.07 -0.84 -23.13
CA ALA A 35 11.06 -1.61 -23.85
C ALA A 35 10.61 -2.83 -23.06
N ILE A 36 11.56 -3.59 -22.51
CA ILE A 36 11.30 -4.79 -21.71
C ILE A 36 10.67 -4.42 -20.37
N PHE A 37 11.17 -3.38 -19.71
CA PHE A 37 10.62 -2.88 -18.45
C PHE A 37 9.15 -2.46 -18.62
N THR A 38 8.85 -1.69 -19.66
CA THR A 38 7.49 -1.26 -19.97
C THR A 38 6.58 -2.45 -20.31
N ALA A 39 7.06 -3.41 -21.09
CA ALA A 39 6.33 -4.65 -21.35
C ALA A 39 6.05 -5.43 -20.06
N THR A 40 7.03 -5.52 -19.16
CA THR A 40 6.86 -6.18 -17.86
C THR A 40 5.78 -5.49 -17.02
N ILE A 41 5.77 -4.15 -16.97
CA ILE A 41 4.72 -3.36 -16.30
C ILE A 41 3.35 -3.61 -16.93
N VAL A 42 3.25 -3.58 -18.26
CA VAL A 42 1.99 -3.90 -18.97
C VAL A 42 1.54 -5.33 -18.65
N GLY A 43 2.48 -6.27 -18.55
CA GLY A 43 2.20 -7.63 -18.10
C GLY A 43 1.64 -7.70 -16.67
N PHE A 44 2.14 -6.86 -15.75
CA PHE A 44 1.59 -6.76 -14.39
C PHE A 44 0.17 -6.17 -14.37
N ILE A 45 -0.15 -5.26 -15.30
CA ILE A 45 -1.47 -4.66 -15.44
C ILE A 45 -2.47 -5.64 -16.05
N LEU A 46 -2.10 -6.22 -17.20
CA LEU A 46 -2.97 -7.14 -17.96
C LEU A 46 -3.10 -8.53 -17.32
N ARG A 47 -2.12 -8.93 -16.53
CA ARG A 47 -2.07 -10.20 -15.78
C ARG A 47 -2.40 -11.43 -16.66
N PRO A 48 -1.68 -11.68 -17.76
CA PRO A 48 -1.81 -12.95 -18.46
C PRO A 48 -1.42 -14.13 -17.57
N TRP A 49 -0.40 -13.93 -16.69
CA TRP A 49 0.04 -14.83 -15.63
C TRP A 49 0.26 -14.06 -14.32
N PRO A 50 0.46 -14.75 -13.18
CA PRO A 50 0.82 -14.13 -11.91
C PRO A 50 2.02 -13.19 -12.03
N THR A 51 2.04 -12.16 -11.17
CA THR A 51 3.02 -11.06 -11.22
C THR A 51 4.45 -11.55 -11.17
N GLY A 52 4.75 -12.53 -10.30
CA GLY A 52 6.08 -13.13 -10.21
C GLY A 52 6.53 -13.81 -11.50
N ILE A 53 5.62 -14.51 -12.22
CA ILE A 53 5.93 -15.12 -13.52
C ILE A 53 6.24 -14.05 -14.56
N MET A 54 5.45 -12.97 -14.60
CA MET A 54 5.70 -11.85 -15.52
C MET A 54 7.05 -11.18 -15.24
N ALA A 55 7.44 -11.06 -13.98
CA ALA A 55 8.76 -10.58 -13.59
C ALA A 55 9.89 -11.45 -14.12
N LEU A 56 9.76 -12.77 -13.98
CA LEU A 56 10.74 -13.74 -14.52
C LEU A 56 10.84 -13.65 -16.05
N PHE A 57 9.72 -13.48 -16.77
CA PHE A 57 9.76 -13.22 -18.20
C PHE A 57 10.55 -11.96 -18.53
N GLY A 58 10.38 -10.88 -17.75
CA GLY A 58 11.16 -9.64 -17.90
C GLY A 58 12.66 -9.87 -17.72
N ILE A 59 13.08 -10.60 -16.67
CA ILE A 59 14.49 -10.96 -16.46
C ILE A 59 15.04 -11.76 -17.64
N VAL A 60 14.34 -12.83 -18.03
CA VAL A 60 14.78 -13.70 -19.13
C VAL A 60 14.92 -12.90 -20.42
N ALA A 61 13.94 -12.05 -20.76
CA ALA A 61 13.98 -11.22 -21.94
C ALA A 61 15.18 -10.25 -21.91
N ALA A 62 15.39 -9.55 -20.78
CA ALA A 62 16.47 -8.57 -20.64
C ALA A 62 17.88 -9.18 -20.76
N VAL A 63 18.07 -10.39 -20.20
CA VAL A 63 19.36 -11.10 -20.28
C VAL A 63 19.53 -11.76 -21.66
N ALA A 64 18.51 -12.43 -22.19
CA ALA A 64 18.57 -13.10 -23.49
C ALA A 64 18.82 -12.15 -24.66
N THR A 65 18.38 -10.90 -24.55
CA THR A 65 18.62 -9.84 -25.54
C THR A 65 19.93 -9.08 -25.31
N ASN A 66 20.74 -9.49 -24.33
CA ASN A 66 21.98 -8.81 -23.91
C ASN A 66 21.78 -7.33 -23.52
N SER A 67 20.56 -6.92 -23.16
CA SER A 67 20.30 -5.58 -22.64
C SER A 67 20.96 -5.35 -21.27
N ILE A 68 21.04 -6.40 -20.46
CA ILE A 68 21.74 -6.44 -19.17
C ILE A 68 22.36 -7.81 -18.92
N THR A 69 23.34 -7.86 -18.02
CA THR A 69 23.93 -9.14 -17.56
C THR A 69 23.04 -9.82 -16.50
N MET A 70 23.21 -11.13 -16.31
CA MET A 70 22.49 -11.88 -15.28
C MET A 70 22.75 -11.33 -13.87
N VAL A 71 23.98 -10.91 -13.57
CA VAL A 71 24.32 -10.28 -12.27
C VAL A 71 23.56 -8.98 -12.07
N GLN A 72 23.47 -8.15 -13.11
CA GLN A 72 22.67 -6.91 -13.06
C GLN A 72 21.18 -7.20 -12.89
N ALA A 73 20.63 -8.19 -13.59
CA ALA A 73 19.24 -8.59 -13.49
C ALA A 73 18.85 -9.04 -12.07
N LEU A 74 19.76 -9.75 -11.40
CA LEU A 74 19.55 -10.23 -10.02
C LEU A 74 19.89 -9.17 -8.95
N GLY A 75 20.50 -8.05 -9.32
CA GLY A 75 20.92 -7.01 -8.37
C GLY A 75 19.80 -6.45 -7.52
N GLY A 76 18.56 -6.39 -8.03
CA GLY A 76 17.42 -5.91 -7.28
C GLY A 76 17.00 -6.83 -6.12
N TYR A 77 17.35 -8.11 -6.16
CA TYR A 77 17.08 -9.04 -5.06
C TYR A 77 18.00 -8.84 -3.85
N ALA A 78 19.13 -8.15 -4.04
CA ALA A 78 20.03 -7.77 -2.96
C ALA A 78 19.64 -6.46 -2.28
N GLU A 79 18.57 -5.79 -2.74
CA GLU A 79 18.15 -4.50 -2.20
C GLU A 79 17.53 -4.63 -0.81
N ALA A 80 18.07 -3.88 0.14
CA ALA A 80 17.66 -3.94 1.53
C ALA A 80 16.16 -3.63 1.72
N ASN A 81 15.63 -2.66 0.96
CA ASN A 81 14.21 -2.28 1.05
C ASN A 81 13.26 -3.38 0.54
N VAL A 82 13.69 -4.20 -0.43
CA VAL A 82 12.92 -5.38 -0.86
C VAL A 82 12.82 -6.39 0.27
N TRP A 83 13.92 -6.67 0.95
CA TRP A 83 13.96 -7.56 2.10
C TRP A 83 13.21 -7.00 3.32
N LEU A 84 13.15 -5.67 3.49
CA LEU A 84 12.32 -5.04 4.52
C LEU A 84 10.85 -5.45 4.36
N ILE A 85 10.34 -5.41 3.12
CA ILE A 85 8.94 -5.78 2.84
C ILE A 85 8.72 -7.27 3.09
N VAL A 86 9.61 -8.12 2.60
CA VAL A 86 9.53 -9.58 2.76
C VAL A 86 9.51 -9.95 4.24
N ALA A 87 10.46 -9.42 5.02
CA ALA A 87 10.52 -9.66 6.45
C ALA A 87 9.27 -9.14 7.19
N ALA A 88 8.78 -7.96 6.82
CA ALA A 88 7.59 -7.40 7.44
C ALA A 88 6.32 -8.23 7.10
N VAL A 89 6.21 -8.82 5.89
CA VAL A 89 5.12 -9.75 5.54
C VAL A 89 5.21 -11.02 6.39
N PHE A 90 6.38 -11.58 6.57
CA PHE A 90 6.56 -12.73 7.46
C PHE A 90 6.21 -12.39 8.91
N PHE A 91 6.62 -11.22 9.41
CA PHE A 91 6.28 -10.76 10.75
C PHE A 91 4.75 -10.62 10.94
N SER A 92 4.06 -10.09 9.93
CA SER A 92 2.60 -9.96 9.99
C SER A 92 1.88 -11.30 10.13
N ARG A 93 2.45 -12.38 9.61
CA ARG A 93 1.94 -13.74 9.81
C ARG A 93 1.94 -14.15 11.29
N GLY A 94 2.98 -13.77 12.04
CA GLY A 94 3.03 -13.97 13.48
C GLY A 94 1.90 -13.27 14.24
N ILE A 95 1.54 -12.03 13.84
CA ILE A 95 0.40 -11.29 14.42
C ILE A 95 -0.92 -12.01 14.12
N ILE A 96 -1.11 -12.48 12.90
CA ILE A 96 -2.33 -13.18 12.49
C ILE A 96 -2.45 -14.51 13.24
N ASN A 97 -1.38 -15.30 13.27
CA ASN A 97 -1.35 -16.62 13.92
C ASN A 97 -1.54 -16.53 15.43
N SER A 98 -0.98 -15.51 16.09
CA SER A 98 -1.13 -15.33 17.55
C SER A 98 -2.56 -14.99 17.98
N GLY A 99 -3.39 -14.42 17.09
CA GLY A 99 -4.72 -13.91 17.44
C GLY A 99 -4.73 -12.52 18.07
N LEU A 100 -3.57 -11.90 18.29
CA LEU A 100 -3.43 -10.60 18.94
C LEU A 100 -4.32 -9.52 18.28
N GLY A 101 -4.37 -9.48 16.95
CA GLY A 101 -5.18 -8.51 16.21
C GLY A 101 -6.68 -8.63 16.50
N LYS A 102 -7.20 -9.86 16.63
CA LYS A 102 -8.61 -10.12 17.00
C LYS A 102 -8.89 -9.66 18.44
N ARG A 103 -7.99 -9.96 19.37
CA ARG A 103 -8.14 -9.55 20.78
C ARG A 103 -8.17 -8.03 20.90
N ILE A 104 -7.25 -7.30 20.24
CA ILE A 104 -7.25 -5.82 20.21
C ILE A 104 -8.59 -5.31 19.71
N ALA A 105 -9.08 -5.84 18.59
CA ALA A 105 -10.36 -5.43 18.00
C ALA A 105 -11.53 -5.64 18.96
N TYR A 106 -11.71 -6.84 19.51
CA TYR A 106 -12.82 -7.13 20.41
C TYR A 106 -12.74 -6.35 21.73
N THR A 107 -11.53 -6.09 22.25
CA THR A 107 -11.34 -5.23 23.43
C THR A 107 -11.83 -3.80 23.17
N LEU A 108 -11.47 -3.22 22.02
CA LEU A 108 -11.91 -1.88 21.66
C LEU A 108 -13.41 -1.81 21.35
N ILE A 109 -13.96 -2.83 20.69
CA ILE A 109 -15.40 -2.92 20.42
C ILE A 109 -16.20 -3.06 21.72
N HIS A 110 -15.74 -3.89 22.66
CA HIS A 110 -16.36 -4.01 23.97
C HIS A 110 -16.40 -2.68 24.72
N SER A 111 -15.29 -1.93 24.68
CA SER A 111 -15.16 -0.66 25.40
C SER A 111 -15.91 0.51 24.74
N PHE A 112 -15.95 0.55 23.42
CA PHE A 112 -16.44 1.71 22.66
C PHE A 112 -17.62 1.41 21.72
N GLY A 113 -18.03 0.16 21.54
CA GLY A 113 -19.00 -0.26 20.51
C GLY A 113 -20.48 0.05 20.81
N THR A 114 -20.80 1.10 21.56
CA THR A 114 -22.18 1.42 22.01
C THR A 114 -23.06 2.11 20.97
N SER A 115 -22.48 2.68 19.91
CA SER A 115 -23.20 3.23 18.77
C SER A 115 -22.45 2.94 17.47
N SER A 116 -23.15 2.96 16.33
CA SER A 116 -22.54 2.65 15.02
C SER A 116 -21.34 3.55 14.72
N LEU A 117 -21.37 4.82 15.09
CA LEU A 117 -20.26 5.73 14.91
C LEU A 117 -19.06 5.39 15.83
N LYS A 118 -19.33 5.12 17.12
CA LYS A 118 -18.27 4.71 18.06
C LYS A 118 -17.69 3.36 17.68
N LEU A 119 -18.50 2.44 17.17
CA LEU A 119 -18.06 1.17 16.64
C LEU A 119 -17.12 1.34 15.45
N ALA A 120 -17.43 2.27 14.54
CA ALA A 120 -16.56 2.62 13.43
C ALA A 120 -15.21 3.19 13.91
N TYR A 121 -15.20 4.01 14.97
CA TYR A 121 -13.96 4.49 15.59
C TYR A 121 -13.19 3.38 16.32
N ALA A 122 -13.86 2.43 16.96
CA ALA A 122 -13.19 1.27 17.56
C ALA A 122 -12.45 0.44 16.49
N LEU A 123 -13.09 0.21 15.33
CA LEU A 123 -12.45 -0.45 14.19
C LEU A 123 -11.30 0.39 13.62
N ALA A 124 -11.44 1.71 13.57
CA ALA A 124 -10.38 2.61 13.13
C ALA A 124 -9.16 2.55 14.04
N CYS A 125 -9.36 2.60 15.35
CA CYS A 125 -8.28 2.45 16.32
C CYS A 125 -7.62 1.06 16.23
N THR A 126 -8.42 0.01 16.01
CA THR A 126 -7.88 -1.35 15.79
C THR A 126 -6.94 -1.38 14.60
N ASP A 127 -7.40 -0.88 13.44
CA ASP A 127 -6.58 -0.89 12.23
C ASP A 127 -5.31 -0.04 12.40
N LEU A 128 -5.40 1.11 13.08
CA LEU A 128 -4.25 1.97 13.40
C LEU A 128 -3.20 1.24 14.22
N ILE A 129 -3.61 0.55 15.30
CA ILE A 129 -2.70 -0.14 16.21
C ILE A 129 -1.94 -1.26 15.51
N ILE A 130 -2.62 -2.03 14.66
CA ILE A 130 -2.00 -3.18 13.99
C ILE A 130 -1.29 -2.81 12.68
N SER A 131 -1.55 -1.61 12.11
CA SER A 131 -1.05 -1.23 10.79
C SER A 131 0.47 -1.17 10.66
N PRO A 132 1.25 -0.63 11.61
CA PRO A 132 2.71 -0.53 11.45
C PRO A 132 3.41 -1.89 11.39
N ALA A 133 2.78 -2.94 11.92
CA ALA A 133 3.31 -4.30 11.92
C ALA A 133 2.78 -5.18 10.77
N THR A 134 1.90 -4.65 9.93
CA THR A 134 1.23 -5.46 8.90
C THR A 134 1.36 -4.79 7.53
N PRO A 135 2.44 -5.05 6.78
CA PRO A 135 2.73 -4.37 5.50
C PRO A 135 1.82 -4.81 4.35
N SER A 136 0.84 -5.63 4.62
CA SER A 136 -0.22 -6.00 3.69
C SER A 136 -1.56 -5.50 4.21
N ASN A 137 -2.02 -4.37 3.69
CA ASN A 137 -3.36 -3.87 3.98
C ASN A 137 -4.45 -4.88 3.59
N THR A 138 -4.21 -5.72 2.59
CA THR A 138 -5.10 -6.82 2.19
C THR A 138 -5.18 -7.90 3.28
N ALA A 139 -4.05 -8.33 3.84
CA ALA A 139 -4.03 -9.31 4.92
C ALA A 139 -4.66 -8.75 6.21
N ARG A 140 -4.36 -7.50 6.56
CA ARG A 140 -4.92 -6.82 7.73
C ARG A 140 -6.43 -6.59 7.57
N GLY A 141 -6.83 -5.95 6.48
CA GLY A 141 -8.23 -5.68 6.20
C GLY A 141 -9.05 -6.94 6.00
N GLY A 142 -8.59 -7.87 5.16
CA GLY A 142 -9.32 -9.09 4.82
C GLY A 142 -9.24 -10.18 5.89
N GLY A 143 -8.08 -10.33 6.55
CA GLY A 143 -7.85 -11.40 7.52
C GLY A 143 -8.27 -11.08 8.96
N ILE A 144 -8.32 -9.80 9.34
CA ILE A 144 -8.64 -9.39 10.71
C ILE A 144 -9.91 -8.54 10.75
N ILE A 145 -9.92 -7.41 10.05
CA ILE A 145 -11.01 -6.43 10.18
C ILE A 145 -12.31 -6.91 9.52
N PHE A 146 -12.23 -7.42 8.30
CA PHE A 146 -13.40 -7.84 7.53
C PHE A 146 -14.25 -8.91 8.24
N PRO A 147 -13.69 -10.03 8.77
CA PRO A 147 -14.50 -11.03 9.47
C PRO A 147 -15.22 -10.46 10.70
N ILE A 148 -14.58 -9.54 11.42
CA ILE A 148 -15.18 -8.89 12.59
C ILE A 148 -16.34 -8.02 12.16
N VAL A 149 -16.15 -7.19 11.12
CA VAL A 149 -17.22 -6.33 10.58
C VAL A 149 -18.39 -7.16 10.07
N GLN A 150 -18.11 -8.29 9.41
CA GLN A 150 -19.13 -9.20 8.89
C GLN A 150 -19.94 -9.83 10.04
N ASN A 151 -19.26 -10.35 11.06
CA ASN A 151 -19.91 -10.96 12.22
C ASN A 151 -20.81 -9.93 12.96
N ILE A 152 -20.32 -8.72 13.15
CA ILE A 152 -21.12 -7.63 13.75
C ILE A 152 -22.34 -7.33 12.88
N SER A 153 -22.16 -7.18 11.56
CA SER A 153 -23.26 -6.88 10.64
C SER A 153 -24.37 -7.94 10.74
N LEU A 154 -24.00 -9.22 10.71
CA LEU A 154 -24.94 -10.34 10.84
C LEU A 154 -25.64 -10.36 12.21
N ALA A 155 -24.95 -10.04 13.30
CA ALA A 155 -25.52 -9.98 14.64
C ALA A 155 -26.59 -8.88 14.80
N PHE A 156 -26.60 -7.88 13.90
CA PHE A 156 -27.61 -6.86 13.80
C PHE A 156 -28.63 -7.12 12.67
N ASP A 157 -28.78 -8.37 12.20
CA ASP A 157 -29.61 -8.79 11.06
C ASP A 157 -29.39 -7.92 9.81
N SER A 158 -28.17 -7.45 9.61
CA SER A 158 -27.76 -6.75 8.40
C SER A 158 -27.14 -7.76 7.45
N GLU A 159 -27.91 -8.20 6.48
CA GLU A 159 -27.53 -9.26 5.54
C GLU A 159 -27.03 -8.68 4.21
N PRO A 160 -26.05 -9.34 3.57
CA PRO A 160 -25.58 -8.94 2.25
C PRO A 160 -26.63 -9.21 1.16
N ASN A 161 -26.58 -8.45 0.08
CA ASN A 161 -27.45 -8.60 -1.11
C ASN A 161 -28.96 -8.47 -0.83
N GLY A 162 -29.33 -7.99 0.34
CA GLY A 162 -30.72 -7.84 0.79
C GLY A 162 -31.11 -6.41 1.13
N SER A 163 -32.39 -6.22 1.45
CA SER A 163 -32.93 -4.92 1.91
C SER A 163 -32.34 -4.47 3.25
N THR A 164 -31.81 -5.40 4.06
CA THR A 164 -31.25 -5.14 5.37
C THR A 164 -29.79 -4.74 5.36
N ALA A 165 -29.11 -4.77 4.21
CA ALA A 165 -27.69 -4.44 4.09
C ALA A 165 -27.36 -3.04 4.67
N ARG A 166 -28.28 -2.09 4.58
CA ARG A 166 -28.15 -0.73 5.10
C ARG A 166 -28.40 -0.59 6.60
N ARG A 167 -28.88 -1.61 7.28
CA ARG A 167 -29.10 -1.52 8.74
C ARG A 167 -27.83 -1.04 9.43
N ILE A 168 -26.68 -1.73 9.19
CA ILE A 168 -25.37 -1.30 9.68
C ILE A 168 -24.23 -1.74 8.78
N GLY A 169 -24.34 -2.91 8.10
CA GLY A 169 -23.26 -3.54 7.37
C GLY A 169 -22.66 -2.67 6.28
N ALA A 170 -23.50 -2.00 5.47
CA ALA A 170 -23.03 -1.13 4.41
C ALA A 170 -22.14 0.01 4.92
N TYR A 171 -22.52 0.63 6.04
CA TYR A 171 -21.74 1.68 6.69
C TYR A 171 -20.40 1.15 7.24
N LEU A 172 -20.44 0.04 7.97
CA LEU A 172 -19.22 -0.53 8.58
C LEU A 172 -18.25 -1.05 7.52
N MET A 173 -18.74 -1.71 6.46
CA MET A 173 -17.90 -2.20 5.36
C MET A 173 -17.19 -1.05 4.64
N THR A 174 -17.93 0.02 4.30
CA THR A 174 -17.35 1.19 3.64
C THR A 174 -16.34 1.90 4.53
N THR A 175 -16.69 2.08 5.82
CA THR A 175 -15.81 2.77 6.78
C THR A 175 -14.55 1.96 7.07
N ALA A 176 -14.67 0.67 7.34
CA ALA A 176 -13.52 -0.20 7.62
C ALA A 176 -12.56 -0.28 6.42
N HIS A 177 -13.10 -0.40 5.20
CA HIS A 177 -12.30 -0.31 3.98
C HIS A 177 -11.56 1.03 3.88
N THR A 178 -12.27 2.16 4.07
CA THR A 178 -11.69 3.50 3.98
C THR A 178 -10.59 3.70 5.02
N ILE A 179 -10.83 3.31 6.27
CA ILE A 179 -9.82 3.40 7.34
C ILE A 179 -8.60 2.55 7.02
N ASN A 180 -8.79 1.33 6.53
CA ASN A 180 -7.67 0.47 6.14
C ASN A 180 -6.78 1.11 5.06
N THR A 181 -7.36 1.90 4.14
CA THR A 181 -6.59 2.64 3.14
C THR A 181 -5.93 3.91 3.69
N ILE A 182 -6.47 4.52 4.75
CA ILE A 182 -5.88 5.71 5.39
C ILE A 182 -4.69 5.33 6.26
N THR A 183 -4.80 4.28 7.06
CA THR A 183 -3.74 3.87 7.98
C THR A 183 -2.44 3.49 7.28
N VAL A 184 -2.50 3.10 5.99
CA VAL A 184 -1.30 2.86 5.19
C VAL A 184 -0.45 4.11 4.98
N THR A 185 -1.02 5.31 5.04
CA THR A 185 -0.26 6.56 4.84
C THR A 185 0.50 6.99 6.08
N ILE A 186 0.09 6.56 7.28
CA ILE A 186 0.70 6.98 8.54
C ILE A 186 2.06 6.29 8.76
N PHE A 187 2.16 5.00 8.42
CA PHE A 187 3.37 4.22 8.68
C PHE A 187 3.96 3.67 7.39
N LEU A 188 5.26 3.83 7.21
CA LEU A 188 5.99 3.31 6.05
C LEU A 188 5.75 1.81 5.86
N THR A 189 5.79 1.06 6.95
CA THR A 189 5.64 -0.40 6.99
C THR A 189 4.19 -0.89 6.87
N ALA A 190 3.19 -0.02 6.75
CA ALA A 190 1.78 -0.42 6.73
C ALA A 190 1.28 -0.92 5.36
N CYS A 191 2.06 -0.75 4.29
CA CYS A 191 1.71 -1.20 2.94
C CYS A 191 2.97 -1.42 2.08
N SER A 192 2.97 -2.50 1.30
CA SER A 192 4.06 -2.77 0.34
C SER A 192 4.20 -1.69 -0.74
N GLY A 193 3.11 -0.99 -1.08
CA GLY A 193 3.14 0.13 -2.02
C GLY A 193 3.99 1.30 -1.53
N ASN A 194 4.01 1.59 -0.24
CA ASN A 194 4.84 2.63 0.36
C ASN A 194 6.33 2.32 0.17
N LEU A 195 6.70 1.09 0.50
CA LEU A 195 8.07 0.61 0.40
C LEU A 195 8.52 0.48 -1.08
N LEU A 196 7.58 0.22 -2.00
CA LEU A 196 7.87 0.29 -3.44
C LEU A 196 8.20 1.73 -3.88
N ILE A 197 7.40 2.72 -3.46
CA ILE A 197 7.63 4.13 -3.77
C ILE A 197 8.98 4.59 -3.24
N THR A 198 9.32 4.29 -1.98
CA THR A 198 10.61 4.67 -1.40
C THR A 198 11.77 3.98 -2.08
N SER A 199 11.65 2.69 -2.42
CA SER A 199 12.68 1.95 -3.14
C SER A 199 12.93 2.50 -4.55
N LEU A 200 11.86 2.82 -5.29
CA LEU A 200 11.97 3.45 -6.60
C LEU A 200 12.55 4.87 -6.50
N GLY A 201 12.10 5.65 -5.51
CA GLY A 201 12.63 6.99 -5.24
C GLY A 201 14.13 6.98 -4.92
N ALA A 202 14.58 6.06 -4.07
CA ALA A 202 15.99 5.88 -3.75
C ALA A 202 16.82 5.52 -5.01
N LYS A 203 16.29 4.67 -5.88
CA LYS A 203 17.00 4.29 -7.13
C LYS A 203 17.03 5.41 -8.16
N LEU A 204 15.98 6.21 -8.27
CA LEU A 204 15.89 7.28 -9.25
C LEU A 204 16.68 8.54 -8.83
N PHE A 205 16.63 8.88 -7.54
CA PHE A 205 17.09 10.17 -7.05
C PHE A 205 18.21 10.08 -6.00
N GLY A 206 18.58 8.87 -5.57
CA GLY A 206 19.64 8.67 -4.57
C GLY A 206 19.26 9.13 -3.17
N TYR A 207 17.96 9.21 -2.84
CA TYR A 207 17.48 9.65 -1.54
C TYR A 207 16.63 8.55 -0.87
N ASP A 208 17.11 8.05 0.27
CA ASP A 208 16.43 7.05 1.08
C ASP A 208 15.51 7.72 2.12
N ILE A 209 14.21 7.54 1.97
CA ILE A 209 13.22 7.99 2.95
C ILE A 209 13.29 7.08 4.17
N SER A 210 13.55 7.65 5.34
CA SER A 210 13.51 6.95 6.62
C SER A 210 12.06 6.66 7.06
N TRP A 211 11.91 5.67 7.96
CA TRP A 211 10.61 5.39 8.59
C TRP A 211 10.06 6.62 9.34
N TRP A 212 10.96 7.41 9.94
CA TRP A 212 10.59 8.60 10.71
C TRP A 212 10.12 9.75 9.81
N GLU A 213 10.81 10.04 8.71
CA GLU A 213 10.36 11.05 7.74
C GLU A 213 9.00 10.71 7.14
N TRP A 214 8.77 9.41 6.84
CA TRP A 214 7.46 8.96 6.40
C TRP A 214 6.39 9.23 7.45
N PHE A 215 6.63 8.86 8.72
CA PHE A 215 5.70 9.09 9.81
C PHE A 215 5.40 10.60 9.99
N GLN A 216 6.40 11.44 9.95
CA GLN A 216 6.25 12.89 10.04
C GLN A 216 5.37 13.46 8.92
N ALA A 217 5.55 13.02 7.67
CA ALA A 217 4.72 13.44 6.56
C ALA A 217 3.28 12.90 6.65
N GLY A 218 3.11 11.65 7.12
CA GLY A 218 1.85 10.93 7.09
C GLY A 218 0.95 11.11 8.31
N VAL A 219 1.50 11.41 9.49
CA VAL A 219 0.73 11.41 10.76
C VAL A 219 -0.35 12.49 10.78
N ILE A 220 -0.06 13.71 10.33
CA ILE A 220 -1.03 14.81 10.34
C ILE A 220 -2.22 14.49 9.42
N PRO A 221 -2.04 14.26 8.10
CA PRO A 221 -3.17 13.97 7.22
C PRO A 221 -3.87 12.67 7.59
N GLY A 222 -3.12 11.65 8.02
CA GLY A 222 -3.68 10.36 8.41
C GLY A 222 -4.59 10.48 9.63
N VAL A 223 -4.17 11.16 10.69
CA VAL A 223 -4.99 11.36 11.91
C VAL A 223 -6.22 12.21 11.60
N ILE A 224 -6.09 13.28 10.82
CA ILE A 224 -7.25 14.08 10.39
C ILE A 224 -8.25 13.20 9.63
N CYS A 225 -7.78 12.40 8.67
CA CYS A 225 -8.66 11.48 7.94
C CYS A 225 -9.28 10.41 8.85
N MET A 226 -8.54 9.86 9.80
CA MET A 226 -9.08 8.86 10.73
C MET A 226 -10.19 9.41 11.62
N ILE A 227 -10.11 10.67 12.03
CA ILE A 227 -11.15 11.34 12.81
C ILE A 227 -12.32 11.72 11.90
N LEU A 228 -12.05 12.27 10.73
CA LEU A 228 -13.09 12.83 9.86
C LEU A 228 -13.88 11.75 9.10
N MET A 229 -13.20 10.71 8.57
CA MET A 229 -13.83 9.80 7.61
C MET A 229 -14.95 8.93 8.19
N PRO A 230 -14.87 8.34 9.39
CA PRO A 230 -16.00 7.62 9.98
C PRO A 230 -17.23 8.52 10.13
N TRP A 231 -17.04 9.77 10.57
CA TRP A 231 -18.11 10.76 10.70
C TRP A 231 -18.63 11.22 9.32
N PHE A 232 -17.74 11.48 8.37
CA PHE A 232 -18.11 11.90 7.01
C PHE A 232 -18.96 10.83 6.31
N ILE A 233 -18.52 9.56 6.35
CA ILE A 233 -19.30 8.44 5.80
C ILE A 233 -20.64 8.29 6.54
N TYR A 234 -20.65 8.45 7.87
CA TYR A 234 -21.89 8.45 8.65
C TYR A 234 -22.90 9.52 8.18
N LYS A 235 -22.42 10.65 7.67
CA LYS A 235 -23.28 11.74 7.15
C LYS A 235 -23.76 11.47 5.72
N ILE A 236 -22.88 11.04 4.82
CA ILE A 236 -23.22 10.85 3.41
C ILE A 236 -23.88 9.50 3.11
N TYR A 237 -23.59 8.49 3.93
CA TYR A 237 -24.11 7.13 3.80
C TYR A 237 -24.46 6.53 5.18
N PRO A 238 -25.47 7.10 5.88
CA PRO A 238 -25.77 6.75 7.27
C PRO A 238 -26.30 5.31 7.42
N PRO A 239 -25.95 4.61 8.52
CA PRO A 239 -26.61 3.38 8.90
C PRO A 239 -28.05 3.66 9.41
N GLU A 240 -28.94 2.69 9.27
CA GLU A 240 -30.30 2.77 9.84
C GLU A 240 -30.24 2.55 11.36
N ILE A 241 -29.45 1.60 11.84
CA ILE A 241 -29.18 1.35 13.25
C ILE A 241 -28.13 2.33 13.74
N LYS A 242 -28.46 3.14 14.73
CA LYS A 242 -27.54 4.13 15.30
C LYS A 242 -26.95 3.68 16.63
N GLU A 243 -27.70 2.98 17.44
CA GLU A 243 -27.29 2.46 18.75
C GLU A 243 -26.98 0.97 18.67
N THR A 244 -25.84 0.54 19.22
CA THR A 244 -25.32 -0.82 19.10
C THR A 244 -24.87 -1.43 20.43
N PRO A 245 -25.68 -1.39 21.50
CA PRO A 245 -25.28 -1.92 22.81
C PRO A 245 -24.96 -3.42 22.79
N GLN A 246 -25.56 -4.17 21.87
CA GLN A 246 -25.32 -5.61 21.70
C GLN A 246 -23.91 -5.90 21.15
N ALA A 247 -23.25 -4.95 20.46
CA ALA A 247 -21.91 -5.13 19.94
C ALA A 247 -20.87 -5.34 21.07
N ALA A 248 -21.03 -4.62 22.17
CA ALA A 248 -20.18 -4.80 23.36
C ALA A 248 -20.35 -6.19 23.98
N ALA A 249 -21.59 -6.67 24.11
CA ALA A 249 -21.88 -8.01 24.64
C ALA A 249 -21.37 -9.13 23.70
N MET A 250 -21.47 -8.93 22.38
CA MET A 250 -20.91 -9.83 21.38
C MET A 250 -19.37 -9.88 21.48
N ALA A 251 -18.74 -8.71 21.56
CA ALA A 251 -17.29 -8.63 21.70
C ALA A 251 -16.79 -9.31 22.99
N GLN A 252 -17.55 -9.19 24.10
CA GLN A 252 -17.22 -9.91 25.34
C GLN A 252 -17.29 -11.43 25.14
N LYS A 253 -18.31 -11.95 24.47
CA LYS A 253 -18.40 -13.40 24.17
C LYS A 253 -17.21 -13.88 23.33
N GLU A 254 -16.81 -13.11 22.35
CA GLU A 254 -15.64 -13.45 21.54
C GLU A 254 -14.34 -13.40 22.36
N LEU A 255 -14.20 -12.46 23.30
CA LEU A 255 -13.07 -12.42 24.24
C LEU A 255 -13.10 -13.61 25.19
N ASP A 256 -14.27 -14.05 25.65
CA ASP A 256 -14.41 -15.24 26.49
C ASP A 256 -14.02 -16.52 25.73
N ILE A 257 -14.36 -16.61 24.43
CA ILE A 257 -13.96 -17.72 23.54
C ILE A 257 -12.44 -17.71 23.33
N LEU A 258 -11.83 -16.53 23.14
CA LEU A 258 -10.38 -16.39 23.03
C LEU A 258 -9.66 -16.79 24.33
N GLY A 259 -10.35 -16.73 25.47
CA GLY A 259 -9.82 -17.05 26.79
C GLY A 259 -8.74 -16.05 27.27
N PRO A 260 -7.91 -16.43 28.26
CA PRO A 260 -6.85 -15.58 28.76
C PRO A 260 -5.80 -15.29 27.70
N ILE A 261 -5.09 -14.16 27.86
CA ILE A 261 -4.02 -13.78 26.94
C ILE A 261 -2.94 -14.87 26.88
N THR A 262 -2.58 -15.29 25.69
CA THR A 262 -1.64 -16.37 25.44
C THR A 262 -0.19 -15.88 25.46
N LYS A 263 0.77 -16.78 25.69
CA LYS A 263 2.20 -16.46 25.61
C LYS A 263 2.59 -15.96 24.21
N ALA A 264 1.96 -16.50 23.15
CA ALA A 264 2.20 -16.08 21.78
C ALA A 264 1.74 -14.63 21.55
N GLU A 265 0.54 -14.26 22.04
CA GLU A 265 0.06 -12.88 21.95
C GLU A 265 0.97 -11.90 22.69
N ILE A 266 1.42 -12.24 23.91
CA ILE A 266 2.33 -11.40 24.70
C ILE A 266 3.68 -11.25 23.97
N SER A 267 4.26 -12.35 23.50
CA SER A 267 5.55 -12.32 22.81
C SER A 267 5.49 -11.46 21.57
N VAL A 268 4.46 -11.65 20.72
CA VAL A 268 4.28 -10.86 19.50
C VAL A 268 4.04 -9.38 19.83
N ALA A 269 3.26 -9.06 20.87
CA ALA A 269 3.04 -7.68 21.29
C ALA A 269 4.34 -7.00 21.73
N ILE A 270 5.16 -7.68 22.53
CA ILE A 270 6.46 -7.16 22.97
C ILE A 270 7.39 -6.96 21.80
N ILE A 271 7.54 -7.97 20.92
CA ILE A 271 8.39 -7.90 19.74
C ILE A 271 7.95 -6.73 18.83
N PHE A 272 6.65 -6.57 18.65
CA PHE A 272 6.07 -5.48 17.86
C PHE A 272 6.43 -4.11 18.43
N VAL A 273 6.22 -3.89 19.73
CA VAL A 273 6.58 -2.63 20.38
C VAL A 273 8.08 -2.37 20.27
N LEU A 274 8.93 -3.37 20.46
CA LEU A 274 10.38 -3.25 20.31
C LEU A 274 10.78 -2.88 18.87
N CYS A 275 10.16 -3.47 17.84
CA CYS A 275 10.42 -3.09 16.44
C CYS A 275 10.06 -1.64 16.18
N ILE A 276 8.90 -1.15 16.66
CA ILE A 276 8.51 0.26 16.50
C ILE A 276 9.51 1.18 17.20
N LEU A 277 9.91 0.86 18.42
CA LEU A 277 10.90 1.64 19.16
C LEU A 277 12.24 1.69 18.44
N LEU A 278 12.72 0.57 17.89
CA LEU A 278 13.96 0.53 17.14
C LEU A 278 13.87 1.33 15.81
N TRP A 279 12.75 1.28 15.10
CA TRP A 279 12.54 2.11 13.91
C TRP A 279 12.47 3.60 14.25
N SER A 280 11.76 3.97 15.32
CA SER A 280 11.64 5.37 15.78
C SER A 280 12.98 5.95 16.27
N THR A 281 13.84 5.10 16.82
CA THR A 281 15.16 5.46 17.36
C THR A 281 16.30 5.19 16.39
N ALA A 282 16.02 4.94 15.12
CA ALA A 282 17.03 4.60 14.09
C ALA A 282 18.10 5.69 13.93
N ILE A 283 17.78 6.96 14.17
CA ILE A 283 18.73 8.08 14.18
C ILE A 283 19.87 7.86 15.20
N TRP A 284 19.56 7.29 16.36
CA TRP A 284 20.51 7.04 17.43
C TRP A 284 21.14 5.65 17.34
N THR A 285 20.31 4.62 17.07
CA THR A 285 20.77 3.22 17.04
C THR A 285 21.57 2.90 15.78
N LYS A 286 21.42 3.68 14.71
CA LYS A 286 22.01 3.42 13.36
C LYS A 286 21.61 2.06 12.77
N LEU A 287 20.61 1.40 13.34
CA LEU A 287 20.12 0.12 12.81
C LEU A 287 19.34 0.34 11.53
N HIS A 288 19.69 -0.43 10.51
CA HIS A 288 18.97 -0.41 9.25
C HIS A 288 17.55 -0.96 9.45
N PRO A 289 16.49 -0.33 8.90
CA PRO A 289 15.09 -0.77 9.11
C PRO A 289 14.85 -2.25 8.76
N THR A 290 15.52 -2.74 7.73
CA THR A 290 15.45 -4.16 7.31
C THR A 290 15.98 -5.11 8.38
N VAL A 291 17.07 -4.74 9.04
CA VAL A 291 17.65 -5.55 10.13
C VAL A 291 16.64 -5.65 11.29
N VAL A 292 16.00 -4.54 11.64
CA VAL A 292 14.96 -4.53 12.69
C VAL A 292 13.80 -5.46 12.32
N ALA A 293 13.31 -5.40 11.08
CA ALA A 293 12.25 -6.30 10.62
C ALA A 293 12.66 -7.78 10.69
N MET A 294 13.89 -8.11 10.24
CA MET A 294 14.44 -9.47 10.33
C MET A 294 14.59 -9.93 11.78
N MET A 295 15.06 -9.05 12.68
CA MET A 295 15.12 -9.34 14.12
C MET A 295 13.74 -9.67 14.68
N GLY A 296 12.69 -8.93 14.26
CA GLY A 296 11.30 -9.20 14.63
C GLY A 296 10.84 -10.59 14.19
N VAL A 297 11.11 -10.98 12.94
CA VAL A 297 10.81 -12.33 12.42
C VAL A 297 11.54 -13.42 13.23
N LEU A 298 12.85 -13.26 13.42
CA LEU A 298 13.66 -14.23 14.17
C LEU A 298 13.21 -14.35 15.63
N ALA A 299 12.87 -13.23 16.27
CA ALA A 299 12.32 -13.24 17.62
C ALA A 299 10.97 -13.97 17.69
N CYS A 300 10.09 -13.83 16.68
CA CYS A 300 8.85 -14.61 16.59
C CYS A 300 9.13 -16.12 16.45
N VAL A 301 10.15 -16.49 15.67
CA VAL A 301 10.55 -17.91 15.54
C VAL A 301 11.10 -18.44 16.86
N VAL A 302 12.00 -17.71 17.51
CA VAL A 302 12.59 -18.13 18.80
C VAL A 302 11.54 -18.27 19.91
N THR A 303 10.53 -17.40 19.90
CA THR A 303 9.42 -17.45 20.88
C THR A 303 8.34 -18.46 20.51
N GLY A 304 8.44 -19.13 19.37
CA GLY A 304 7.45 -20.10 18.88
C GLY A 304 6.14 -19.47 18.38
N SER A 305 6.10 -18.16 18.20
CA SER A 305 4.92 -17.46 17.65
C SER A 305 4.84 -17.58 16.14
N LEU A 306 5.92 -17.98 15.49
CA LEU A 306 6.06 -18.22 14.06
C LEU A 306 6.94 -19.46 13.85
N THR A 307 6.59 -20.32 12.92
CA THR A 307 7.42 -21.47 12.53
C THR A 307 8.13 -21.22 11.22
N TRP A 308 9.13 -22.04 10.90
CA TRP A 308 9.79 -21.99 9.59
C TRP A 308 8.83 -22.35 8.45
N GLU A 309 7.92 -23.30 8.70
CA GLU A 309 6.85 -23.71 7.80
C GLU A 309 5.88 -22.57 7.50
N ASP A 310 5.55 -21.74 8.51
CA ASP A 310 4.74 -20.54 8.31
C ASP A 310 5.44 -19.55 7.36
N ILE A 311 6.76 -19.37 7.51
CA ILE A 311 7.57 -18.50 6.64
C ILE A 311 7.60 -19.06 5.23
N LEU A 312 7.89 -20.35 5.04
CA LEU A 312 7.90 -21.00 3.73
C LEU A 312 6.52 -21.00 3.07
N GLY A 313 5.47 -21.12 3.85
CA GLY A 313 4.06 -21.10 3.41
C GLY A 313 3.52 -19.71 3.09
N GLU A 314 4.22 -18.62 3.45
CA GLU A 314 3.76 -17.26 3.19
C GLU A 314 4.08 -16.83 1.75
N ARG A 315 3.22 -17.31 0.83
CA ARG A 315 3.38 -17.10 -0.62
C ARG A 315 3.49 -15.65 -1.02
N THR A 316 2.79 -14.75 -0.31
CA THR A 316 2.80 -13.31 -0.61
C THR A 316 4.19 -12.72 -0.44
N GLY A 317 4.92 -13.08 0.61
CA GLY A 317 6.28 -12.59 0.86
C GLY A 317 7.24 -13.03 -0.26
N TRP A 318 7.20 -14.30 -0.65
CA TRP A 318 8.04 -14.83 -1.72
C TRP A 318 7.68 -14.28 -3.11
N ASP A 319 6.39 -14.11 -3.42
CA ASP A 319 5.96 -13.47 -4.68
C ASP A 319 6.45 -12.01 -4.74
N ILE A 320 6.35 -11.26 -3.64
CA ILE A 320 6.88 -9.89 -3.54
C ILE A 320 8.39 -9.87 -3.80
N LEU A 321 9.16 -10.76 -3.21
CA LEU A 321 10.60 -10.84 -3.46
C LEU A 321 10.88 -10.95 -4.96
N ILE A 322 10.17 -11.83 -5.66
CA ILE A 322 10.39 -12.09 -7.08
C ILE A 322 10.05 -10.86 -7.93
N TRP A 323 8.81 -10.36 -7.86
CA TRP A 323 8.41 -9.30 -8.78
C TRP A 323 9.01 -7.93 -8.42
N MET A 324 9.13 -7.64 -7.12
CA MET A 324 9.64 -6.35 -6.69
C MET A 324 11.15 -6.25 -6.85
N GLY A 325 11.89 -7.31 -6.54
CA GLY A 325 13.33 -7.35 -6.81
C GLY A 325 13.63 -7.11 -8.28
N THR A 326 12.86 -7.74 -9.18
CA THR A 326 12.97 -7.50 -10.62
C THR A 326 12.72 -6.03 -10.98
N LEU A 327 11.62 -5.45 -10.52
CA LEU A 327 11.28 -4.06 -10.87
C LEU A 327 12.29 -3.05 -10.36
N VAL A 328 12.65 -3.16 -9.08
CA VAL A 328 13.60 -2.23 -8.44
C VAL A 328 14.98 -2.34 -9.11
N GLY A 329 15.40 -3.55 -9.45
CA GLY A 329 16.65 -3.78 -10.19
C GLY A 329 16.64 -3.13 -11.57
N MET A 330 15.60 -3.38 -12.39
CA MET A 330 15.47 -2.79 -13.72
C MET A 330 15.35 -1.26 -13.66
N ALA A 331 14.54 -0.71 -12.75
CA ALA A 331 14.40 0.74 -12.58
C ALA A 331 15.74 1.42 -12.24
N GLY A 332 16.53 0.81 -11.34
CA GLY A 332 17.85 1.31 -11.00
C GLY A 332 18.83 1.29 -12.19
N LEU A 333 18.73 0.28 -13.05
CA LEU A 333 19.55 0.20 -14.28
C LEU A 333 19.13 1.23 -15.32
N LEU A 334 17.82 1.48 -15.49
CA LEU A 334 17.32 2.55 -16.37
C LEU A 334 17.84 3.93 -15.94
N GLY A 335 17.91 4.20 -14.63
CA GLY A 335 18.56 5.41 -14.11
C GLY A 335 20.04 5.49 -14.49
N LYS A 336 20.81 4.42 -14.29
CA LYS A 336 22.25 4.36 -14.62
C LYS A 336 22.53 4.45 -16.12
N LEU A 337 21.62 3.98 -16.97
CA LEU A 337 21.72 4.04 -18.43
C LEU A 337 21.24 5.37 -19.03
N GLY A 338 20.90 6.37 -18.19
CA GLY A 338 20.57 7.72 -18.61
C GLY A 338 19.13 7.92 -19.11
N VAL A 339 18.31 6.89 -19.15
CA VAL A 339 16.93 6.97 -19.66
C VAL A 339 16.09 7.97 -18.87
N VAL A 340 16.22 7.97 -17.55
CA VAL A 340 15.48 8.87 -16.65
C VAL A 340 15.92 10.32 -16.84
N ALA A 341 17.21 10.57 -17.01
CA ALA A 341 17.75 11.92 -17.23
C ALA A 341 17.22 12.54 -18.54
N VAL A 342 17.27 11.80 -19.64
CA VAL A 342 16.75 12.27 -20.94
C VAL A 342 15.26 12.57 -20.88
N PHE A 343 14.48 11.74 -20.18
CA PHE A 343 13.06 11.99 -19.97
C PHE A 343 12.82 13.26 -19.13
N ALA A 344 13.57 13.46 -18.07
CA ALA A 344 13.48 14.64 -17.22
C ALA A 344 13.82 15.92 -17.98
N ASP A 345 14.88 15.91 -18.81
CA ASP A 345 15.28 17.04 -19.66
C ASP A 345 14.20 17.37 -20.71
N PHE A 346 13.64 16.36 -21.35
CA PHE A 346 12.53 16.55 -22.31
C PHE A 346 11.33 17.24 -21.65
N VAL A 347 10.94 16.81 -20.47
CA VAL A 347 9.80 17.37 -19.74
C VAL A 347 10.10 18.80 -19.27
N SER A 348 11.29 19.07 -18.73
CA SER A 348 11.65 20.40 -18.23
C SER A 348 11.62 21.48 -19.32
N GLN A 349 11.95 21.12 -20.57
CA GLN A 349 11.89 22.02 -21.71
C GLN A 349 10.45 22.39 -22.15
N HIS A 350 9.45 21.57 -21.81
CA HIS A 350 8.07 21.74 -22.27
C HIS A 350 7.11 22.27 -21.18
N LEU A 351 7.52 22.27 -19.92
CA LEU A 351 6.70 22.72 -18.78
C LEU A 351 7.19 24.07 -18.21
N VAL A 352 7.47 25.05 -19.07
CA VAL A 352 7.91 26.39 -18.65
C VAL A 352 6.71 27.19 -18.12
N GLY A 353 6.82 27.73 -16.90
CA GLY A 353 5.90 28.75 -16.37
C GLY A 353 4.90 28.30 -15.29
N ILE A 354 4.86 27.02 -14.93
CA ILE A 354 4.05 26.54 -13.78
C ILE A 354 4.99 26.34 -12.58
N ASP A 355 4.67 26.97 -11.46
CA ASP A 355 5.36 26.72 -10.19
C ASP A 355 5.27 25.25 -9.79
N TRP A 356 6.37 24.64 -9.32
CA TRP A 356 6.46 23.24 -8.99
C TRP A 356 5.41 22.79 -7.95
N PHE A 357 5.01 23.67 -7.06
CA PHE A 357 4.02 23.34 -6.03
C PHE A 357 2.63 23.11 -6.64
N TRP A 358 2.18 23.99 -7.55
CA TRP A 358 0.92 23.81 -8.25
C TRP A 358 0.97 22.65 -9.26
N ALA A 359 2.12 22.45 -9.89
CA ALA A 359 2.35 21.27 -10.71
C ALA A 359 2.21 19.98 -9.87
N SER A 360 2.73 19.97 -8.63
CA SER A 360 2.60 18.81 -7.75
C SER A 360 1.15 18.53 -7.37
N PHE A 361 0.30 19.55 -7.21
CA PHE A 361 -1.14 19.36 -7.00
C PHE A 361 -1.81 18.70 -8.21
N ILE A 362 -1.58 19.21 -9.42
CA ILE A 362 -2.18 18.69 -10.65
C ILE A 362 -1.72 17.26 -10.94
N ILE A 363 -0.41 17.02 -10.82
CA ILE A 363 0.18 15.69 -11.10
C ILE A 363 -0.28 14.67 -10.04
N SER A 364 -0.36 15.07 -8.78
CA SER A 364 -0.91 14.23 -7.72
C SER A 364 -2.38 13.88 -7.95
N ALA A 365 -3.20 14.85 -8.37
CA ALA A 365 -4.59 14.59 -8.73
C ALA A 365 -4.67 13.60 -9.91
N THR A 366 -3.86 13.82 -10.95
CA THR A 366 -3.76 12.90 -12.10
C THR A 366 -3.35 11.50 -11.65
N PHE A 367 -2.36 11.39 -10.77
CA PHE A 367 -1.93 10.11 -10.20
C PHE A 367 -3.05 9.41 -9.41
N VAL A 368 -3.76 10.14 -8.55
CA VAL A 368 -4.87 9.58 -7.77
C VAL A 368 -6.00 9.09 -8.67
N TYR A 369 -6.48 9.94 -9.58
CA TYR A 369 -7.65 9.61 -10.40
C TYR A 369 -7.34 8.68 -11.57
N SER A 370 -6.07 8.51 -11.95
CA SER A 370 -5.67 7.43 -12.86
C SER A 370 -6.02 6.03 -12.33
N GLN A 371 -6.32 5.88 -11.01
CA GLN A 371 -6.74 4.61 -10.42
C GLN A 371 -7.96 3.99 -11.08
N TYR A 372 -8.81 4.76 -11.74
CA TYR A 372 -9.90 4.19 -12.56
C TYR A 372 -9.43 3.24 -13.66
N PHE A 373 -8.19 3.38 -14.12
CA PHE A 373 -7.59 2.55 -15.16
C PHE A 373 -6.78 1.37 -14.62
N PHE A 374 -6.58 1.31 -13.28
CA PHE A 374 -5.74 0.29 -12.64
C PHE A 374 -6.53 -0.56 -11.65
N ALA A 375 -6.41 -1.88 -11.79
CA ALA A 375 -7.03 -2.85 -10.87
C ALA A 375 -6.23 -3.06 -9.57
N SER A 376 -5.24 -2.22 -9.28
CA SER A 376 -4.38 -2.34 -8.09
C SER A 376 -3.59 -1.05 -7.89
N GLY A 377 -3.50 -0.58 -6.63
CA GLY A 377 -2.63 0.56 -6.27
C GLY A 377 -1.16 0.30 -6.59
N THR A 378 -0.67 -0.92 -6.37
CA THR A 378 0.70 -1.31 -6.72
C THR A 378 0.96 -1.21 -8.22
N ALA A 379 0.02 -1.66 -9.07
CA ALA A 379 0.14 -1.54 -10.52
C ALA A 379 0.21 -0.08 -10.98
N ARG A 380 -0.60 0.80 -10.39
CA ARG A 380 -0.55 2.25 -10.64
C ARG A 380 0.80 2.85 -10.24
N ILE A 381 1.29 2.54 -9.03
CA ILE A 381 2.60 3.01 -8.55
C ILE A 381 3.69 2.58 -9.53
N THR A 382 3.72 1.30 -9.90
CA THR A 382 4.71 0.73 -10.81
C THR A 382 4.70 1.41 -12.18
N ALA A 383 3.51 1.73 -12.69
CA ALA A 383 3.37 2.31 -14.02
C ALA A 383 3.69 3.82 -14.06
N LEU A 384 3.30 4.57 -13.03
CA LEU A 384 3.25 6.03 -13.12
C LEU A 384 4.22 6.75 -12.19
N PHE A 385 4.62 6.16 -11.05
CA PHE A 385 5.40 6.87 -10.05
C PHE A 385 6.70 7.42 -10.61
N SER A 386 7.50 6.59 -11.27
CA SER A 386 8.83 6.99 -11.75
C SER A 386 8.76 8.17 -12.74
N ALA A 387 7.79 8.13 -13.67
CA ALA A 387 7.60 9.20 -14.64
C ALA A 387 7.12 10.49 -13.98
N PHE A 388 6.09 10.41 -13.13
CA PHE A 388 5.50 11.58 -12.49
C PHE A 388 6.45 12.22 -11.47
N ALA A 389 7.19 11.40 -10.72
CA ALA A 389 8.20 11.90 -9.79
C ALA A 389 9.37 12.59 -10.53
N ALA A 390 9.84 12.01 -11.64
CA ALA A 390 10.88 12.64 -12.46
C ALA A 390 10.42 14.00 -13.01
N ILE A 391 9.17 14.13 -13.44
CA ILE A 391 8.59 15.40 -13.88
C ILE A 391 8.65 16.44 -12.75
N LEU A 392 8.18 16.11 -11.56
CA LEU A 392 8.14 17.06 -10.45
C LEU A 392 9.55 17.51 -10.02
N VAL A 393 10.49 16.56 -9.93
CA VAL A 393 11.88 16.89 -9.60
C VAL A 393 12.52 17.76 -10.68
N ALA A 394 12.27 17.50 -11.96
CA ALA A 394 12.73 18.34 -13.07
C ALA A 394 12.15 19.76 -13.04
N MET A 395 10.94 19.93 -12.49
CA MET A 395 10.31 21.24 -12.27
C MET A 395 10.84 21.96 -11.01
N GLY A 396 11.76 21.37 -10.27
CA GLY A 396 12.37 21.95 -9.08
C GLY A 396 11.74 21.55 -7.74
N ALA A 397 10.81 20.59 -7.73
CA ALA A 397 10.26 20.07 -6.48
C ALA A 397 11.34 19.34 -5.67
N PRO A 398 11.40 19.51 -4.33
CA PRO A 398 12.33 18.80 -3.48
C PRO A 398 12.13 17.27 -3.59
N ILE A 399 13.23 16.52 -3.68
CA ILE A 399 13.18 15.06 -3.83
C ILE A 399 12.42 14.39 -2.67
N PRO A 400 12.71 14.68 -1.37
CA PRO A 400 11.98 14.07 -0.27
C PRO A 400 10.48 14.37 -0.33
N PHE A 401 10.10 15.62 -0.61
CA PHE A 401 8.71 16.02 -0.79
C PHE A 401 8.03 15.21 -1.89
N THR A 402 8.67 15.07 -3.04
CA THR A 402 8.11 14.34 -4.18
C THR A 402 7.83 12.87 -3.84
N ILE A 403 8.79 12.18 -3.22
CA ILE A 403 8.64 10.76 -2.85
C ILE A 403 7.51 10.59 -1.82
N LEU A 404 7.52 11.40 -0.76
CA LEU A 404 6.53 11.36 0.32
C LEU A 404 5.14 11.72 -0.20
N LEU A 405 5.01 12.74 -1.03
CA LEU A 405 3.74 13.16 -1.63
C LEU A 405 3.08 11.99 -2.37
N PHE A 406 3.78 11.31 -3.27
CA PHE A 406 3.21 10.16 -3.99
C PHE A 406 2.88 9.00 -3.06
N GLY A 407 3.63 8.82 -1.98
CA GLY A 407 3.31 7.87 -0.92
C GLY A 407 1.97 8.17 -0.27
N LEU A 408 1.74 9.40 0.13
CA LEU A 408 0.48 9.86 0.71
C LEU A 408 -0.69 9.77 -0.28
N MET A 409 -0.44 10.02 -1.57
CA MET A 409 -1.43 9.94 -2.64
C MET A 409 -1.86 8.52 -3.00
N ASN A 410 -1.25 7.50 -2.41
CA ASN A 410 -1.68 6.13 -2.62
C ASN A 410 -3.09 5.87 -2.04
N SER A 411 -3.37 6.37 -0.84
CA SER A 411 -4.63 6.14 -0.12
C SER A 411 -5.87 6.67 -0.85
N PRO A 412 -5.96 7.95 -1.27
CA PRO A 412 -7.18 8.48 -1.88
C PRO A 412 -7.62 7.72 -3.13
N GLY A 413 -6.69 7.21 -3.93
CA GLY A 413 -6.99 6.41 -5.11
C GLY A 413 -7.63 5.05 -4.79
N CYS A 414 -7.26 4.45 -3.66
CA CYS A 414 -7.73 3.12 -3.28
C CYS A 414 -9.23 3.05 -2.92
N THR A 415 -9.90 4.17 -2.74
CA THR A 415 -11.34 4.22 -2.39
C THR A 415 -12.27 4.35 -3.60
N LEU A 416 -11.74 4.66 -4.81
CA LEU A 416 -12.54 5.06 -5.98
C LEU A 416 -13.42 3.96 -6.56
N THR A 417 -12.88 2.77 -6.78
CA THR A 417 -13.59 1.68 -7.45
C THR A 417 -13.60 0.41 -6.61
N HIS A 418 -14.43 -0.55 -6.95
CA HIS A 418 -14.52 -1.85 -6.28
C HIS A 418 -13.31 -2.76 -6.55
N TYR A 419 -12.36 -2.31 -7.37
CA TYR A 419 -11.11 -3.03 -7.72
C TYR A 419 -9.84 -2.21 -7.45
N SER A 420 -9.93 -1.04 -6.82
CA SER A 420 -8.81 -0.08 -6.69
C SER A 420 -7.61 -0.60 -5.90
N SER A 421 -7.80 -1.57 -5.02
CA SER A 421 -6.72 -2.16 -4.22
C SER A 421 -6.99 -3.65 -3.95
N GLY A 422 -5.99 -4.35 -3.39
CA GLY A 422 -6.15 -5.78 -3.08
C GLY A 422 -7.20 -6.08 -2.02
N VAL A 423 -7.47 -5.14 -1.12
CA VAL A 423 -8.46 -5.29 -0.04
C VAL A 423 -9.88 -4.92 -0.51
N THR A 424 -10.01 -4.04 -1.49
CA THR A 424 -11.31 -3.52 -1.95
C THR A 424 -12.27 -4.62 -2.43
N PRO A 425 -11.85 -5.61 -3.27
CA PRO A 425 -12.73 -6.69 -3.67
C PRO A 425 -13.27 -7.53 -2.51
N ILE A 426 -12.56 -7.60 -1.38
CA ILE A 426 -13.00 -8.35 -0.19
C ILE A 426 -14.20 -7.64 0.44
N PHE A 427 -14.08 -6.35 0.72
CA PHE A 427 -15.16 -5.57 1.33
C PHE A 427 -16.34 -5.35 0.38
N PHE A 428 -16.09 -5.08 -0.89
CA PHE A 428 -17.13 -4.92 -1.89
C PHE A 428 -17.83 -6.25 -2.21
N GLY A 429 -17.05 -7.34 -2.37
CA GLY A 429 -17.54 -8.67 -2.67
C GLY A 429 -18.44 -9.27 -1.59
N ALA A 430 -18.39 -8.72 -0.37
CA ALA A 430 -19.32 -9.06 0.70
C ALA A 430 -20.79 -8.72 0.38
N GLY A 431 -21.07 -7.86 -0.62
CA GLY A 431 -22.43 -7.64 -1.12
C GLY A 431 -23.28 -6.67 -0.32
N TYR A 432 -22.69 -5.88 0.59
CA TYR A 432 -23.45 -4.89 1.39
C TYR A 432 -23.70 -3.57 0.65
N VAL A 433 -22.88 -3.22 -0.33
CA VAL A 433 -22.92 -1.92 -1.02
C VAL A 433 -23.04 -2.12 -2.52
N PRO A 434 -24.09 -1.60 -3.18
CA PRO A 434 -24.22 -1.65 -4.64
C PRO A 434 -23.08 -0.89 -5.33
N GLN A 435 -22.62 -1.36 -6.50
CA GLN A 435 -21.49 -0.81 -7.22
C GLN A 435 -21.60 0.70 -7.47
N GLY A 436 -22.74 1.19 -7.96
CA GLY A 436 -22.93 2.61 -8.22
C GLY A 436 -22.85 3.49 -6.96
N THR A 437 -23.27 2.94 -5.80
CA THR A 437 -23.15 3.60 -4.50
C THR A 437 -21.70 3.58 -4.03
N TRP A 438 -21.01 2.43 -4.17
CA TRP A 438 -19.58 2.31 -3.86
C TRP A 438 -18.74 3.37 -4.58
N TRP A 439 -18.96 3.52 -5.90
CA TRP A 439 -18.24 4.49 -6.71
C TRP A 439 -18.55 5.95 -6.32
N ARG A 440 -19.82 6.29 -6.07
CA ARG A 440 -20.21 7.66 -5.67
C ARG A 440 -19.66 8.04 -4.29
N VAL A 441 -19.84 7.16 -3.31
CA VAL A 441 -19.32 7.35 -1.94
C VAL A 441 -17.81 7.34 -1.96
N GLY A 442 -17.19 6.41 -2.69
CA GLY A 442 -15.75 6.32 -2.86
C GLY A 442 -15.13 7.56 -3.51
N LEU A 443 -15.78 8.15 -4.52
CA LEU A 443 -15.33 9.41 -5.11
C LEU A 443 -15.37 10.56 -4.08
N ALA A 444 -16.47 10.69 -3.33
CA ALA A 444 -16.58 11.72 -2.29
C ALA A 444 -15.50 11.58 -1.23
N ILE A 445 -15.25 10.35 -0.76
CA ILE A 445 -14.17 10.03 0.18
C ILE A 445 -12.80 10.37 -0.44
N SER A 446 -12.58 9.99 -1.70
CA SER A 446 -11.32 10.24 -2.40
C SER A 446 -11.00 11.73 -2.52
N VAL A 447 -11.98 12.57 -2.87
CA VAL A 447 -11.78 14.02 -2.98
C VAL A 447 -11.38 14.63 -1.64
N VAL A 448 -12.13 14.33 -0.58
CA VAL A 448 -11.84 14.85 0.77
C VAL A 448 -10.49 14.32 1.26
N SER A 449 -10.23 13.03 1.09
CA SER A 449 -8.95 12.40 1.47
C SER A 449 -7.78 12.99 0.68
N PHE A 450 -7.92 13.20 -0.63
CA PHE A 450 -6.89 13.84 -1.47
C PHE A 450 -6.51 15.22 -0.95
N LEU A 451 -7.51 16.08 -0.69
CA LEU A 451 -7.25 17.43 -0.18
C LEU A 451 -6.55 17.40 1.19
N ILE A 452 -6.99 16.53 2.09
CA ILE A 452 -6.36 16.40 3.41
C ILE A 452 -4.94 15.86 3.28
N HIS A 453 -4.68 14.86 2.45
CA HIS A 453 -3.33 14.30 2.28
C HIS A 453 -2.40 15.28 1.56
N PHE A 454 -2.88 16.05 0.60
CA PHE A 454 -2.07 17.05 -0.07
C PHE A 454 -1.68 18.19 0.89
N TRP A 455 -2.66 18.87 1.46
CA TRP A 455 -2.41 20.03 2.31
C TRP A 455 -1.85 19.63 3.68
N GLY A 456 -2.40 18.62 4.31
CA GLY A 456 -1.94 18.12 5.61
C GLY A 456 -0.58 17.46 5.53
N GLY A 457 -0.27 16.74 4.43
CA GLY A 457 1.04 16.17 4.18
C GLY A 457 2.10 17.25 3.93
N THR A 458 1.79 18.25 3.11
CA THR A 458 2.66 19.40 2.88
C THR A 458 2.93 20.16 4.19
N LEU A 459 1.88 20.41 4.99
CA LEU A 459 2.02 21.03 6.31
C LEU A 459 2.90 20.20 7.25
N GLY A 460 2.72 18.87 7.26
CA GLY A 460 3.55 17.97 8.05
C GLY A 460 5.01 18.05 7.64
N MET A 461 5.29 17.94 6.35
CA MET A 461 6.66 18.04 5.82
C MET A 461 7.31 19.39 6.13
N TRP A 462 6.54 20.49 6.05
CA TRP A 462 7.02 21.81 6.42
C TRP A 462 7.30 21.96 7.93
N LEU A 463 6.39 21.50 8.79
CA LEU A 463 6.54 21.58 10.25
C LEU A 463 7.74 20.79 10.77
N PHE A 464 8.07 19.69 10.12
CA PHE A 464 9.19 18.83 10.52
C PHE A 464 10.49 19.11 9.74
N GLY A 465 10.52 20.14 8.90
CA GLY A 465 11.73 20.57 8.19
C GLY A 465 12.18 19.64 7.06
N ILE A 466 11.24 18.92 6.44
CA ILE A 466 11.48 18.08 5.25
C ILE A 466 11.33 18.92 3.97
N LEU A 467 10.52 19.97 4.03
CA LEU A 467 10.21 20.90 2.94
C LEU A 467 10.83 22.27 3.23
#